data_6d391d161d96a859194a902dcae16cda
#
_entry.id   6d391d161d96a859194a902dcae16cda
#
_cell.length_a   1.000
_cell.length_b   1.000
_cell.length_c   1.000
_cell.angle_alpha   90.00
_cell.angle_beta   90.00
_cell.angle_gamma   90.00
#
_symmetry.space_group_name_H-M   'P 1'
#
loop_
_entity.id
_entity.type
_entity.pdbx_description
1 polymer ?
#
loop_
_entity_poly.entity_id
_entity_poly.type
_entity_poly.pdbx_seq_one_letter_code
_entity_poly.pdbx_strand_id
1 'polypeptide(L)'
;ICGGSELIGLANLPFQRKEKLKRHINQLDADFILVDLGAGTAYNTLDFFVISNEGFIVCNPEPQAKIDAYSFVKNAVYRRLLQAFGKNTLLKDLIINFGNNAQRALKIRDLLNLIEDQMPQHGEKARDLITSFRPKLIMNKLRKKSQLEDAHRFTYLVKEYLSVEMQYLGHIEYDEKVVDACEKMKPYLLDQPTSKVSLSIYNTLFNMGIRDRQLRYDKKSYKKMSQSVELESKIWKENTP
;
A
#
# COMPACT_ATOMS: atom_id res chain seq x y z
N ILE A 1 14.00 -12.42 -3.41
CA ILE A 1 14.28 -13.14 -2.13
C ILE A 1 12.96 -13.75 -1.69
N CYS A 2 12.87 -15.08 -1.72
CA CYS A 2 11.68 -15.78 -1.24
C CYS A 2 11.66 -15.77 0.29
N GLY A 3 10.50 -15.44 0.88
CA GLY A 3 10.24 -15.64 2.29
C GLY A 3 10.07 -17.14 2.59
N GLY A 4 10.66 -17.64 3.67
CA GLY A 4 10.45 -19.03 4.11
C GLY A 4 9.06 -19.19 4.70
N SER A 5 8.16 -19.87 4.00
CA SER A 5 6.79 -20.16 4.46
C SER A 5 6.72 -21.30 5.49
N GLU A 6 7.81 -22.05 5.68
CA GLU A 6 7.81 -23.29 6.45
C GLU A 6 8.37 -23.17 7.89
N LEU A 7 8.87 -22.02 8.30
CA LEU A 7 9.43 -21.86 9.63
C LEU A 7 8.38 -21.39 10.63
N ILE A 8 8.02 -22.27 11.56
CA ILE A 8 7.14 -21.96 12.70
C ILE A 8 7.72 -20.78 13.48
N GLY A 9 6.94 -19.70 13.67
CA GLY A 9 7.34 -18.52 14.45
C GLY A 9 7.84 -17.31 13.63
N LEU A 10 7.93 -17.39 12.29
CA LEU A 10 8.24 -16.22 11.45
C LEU A 10 7.08 -15.20 11.40
N ALA A 11 5.87 -15.61 11.76
CA ALA A 11 4.70 -14.73 11.77
C ALA A 11 4.85 -13.52 12.72
N ASN A 12 5.69 -13.63 13.76
CA ASN A 12 5.96 -12.55 14.72
C ASN A 12 7.46 -12.37 14.93
N LEU A 13 8.10 -11.67 14.03
CA LEU A 13 9.52 -11.35 14.16
C LEU A 13 9.78 -10.46 15.39
N PRO A 14 10.74 -10.81 16.25
CA PRO A 14 11.19 -9.93 17.33
C PRO A 14 11.67 -8.58 16.78
N PHE A 15 11.49 -7.52 17.55
CA PHE A 15 11.83 -6.15 17.16
C PHE A 15 13.25 -6.04 16.59
N GLN A 16 14.24 -6.63 17.26
CA GLN A 16 15.66 -6.58 16.82
C GLN A 16 15.86 -7.23 15.43
N ARG A 17 15.17 -8.32 15.14
CA ARG A 17 15.23 -8.99 13.82
C ARG A 17 14.57 -8.14 12.74
N LYS A 18 13.46 -7.46 13.06
CA LYS A 18 12.81 -6.52 12.13
C LYS A 18 13.75 -5.38 11.77
N GLU A 19 14.40 -4.76 12.76
CA GLU A 19 15.34 -3.66 12.51
C GLU A 19 16.57 -4.11 11.69
N LYS A 20 17.03 -5.33 11.92
CA LYS A 20 18.10 -5.92 11.11
C LYS A 20 17.66 -6.13 9.66
N LEU A 21 16.45 -6.67 9.46
CA LEU A 21 15.89 -6.92 8.12
C LEU A 21 15.68 -5.60 7.36
N LYS A 22 15.13 -4.57 8.02
CA LYS A 22 14.99 -3.22 7.42
C LYS A 22 16.32 -2.68 6.92
N ARG A 23 17.39 -2.77 7.75
CA ARG A 23 18.73 -2.33 7.34
C ARG A 23 19.26 -3.10 6.14
N HIS A 24 19.05 -4.40 6.09
CA HIS A 24 19.47 -5.21 4.95
C HIS A 24 18.69 -4.86 3.68
N ILE A 25 17.38 -4.64 3.77
CA ILE A 25 16.56 -4.19 2.63
C ILE A 25 17.11 -2.89 2.05
N ASN A 26 17.44 -1.90 2.90
CA ASN A 26 17.97 -0.61 2.47
C ASN A 26 19.41 -0.70 1.90
N GLN A 27 20.10 -1.81 2.08
CA GLN A 27 21.46 -2.06 1.56
C GLN A 27 21.46 -2.86 0.25
N LEU A 28 20.27 -3.29 -0.23
CA LEU A 28 20.20 -4.00 -1.50
C LEU A 28 20.52 -3.04 -2.65
N ASP A 29 21.40 -3.48 -3.53
CA ASP A 29 21.72 -2.78 -4.77
C ASP A 29 20.62 -3.05 -5.81
N ALA A 30 19.57 -2.23 -5.75
CA ALA A 30 18.41 -2.34 -6.63
C ALA A 30 17.72 -0.97 -6.77
N ASP A 31 17.28 -0.64 -7.98
CA ASP A 31 16.52 0.61 -8.24
C ASP A 31 15.17 0.60 -7.54
N PHE A 32 14.53 -0.56 -7.45
CA PHE A 32 13.23 -0.76 -6.81
C PHE A 32 13.25 -2.02 -5.95
N ILE A 33 12.74 -1.88 -4.73
CA ILE A 33 12.54 -3.01 -3.81
C ILE A 33 11.06 -3.09 -3.50
N LEU A 34 10.42 -4.17 -3.93
CA LEU A 34 9.02 -4.47 -3.63
C LEU A 34 8.97 -5.44 -2.45
N VAL A 35 8.28 -5.04 -1.39
CA VAL A 35 8.02 -5.88 -0.23
C VAL A 35 6.58 -6.34 -0.30
N ASP A 36 6.36 -7.60 -0.66
CA ASP A 36 5.04 -8.21 -0.65
C ASP A 36 4.64 -8.54 0.78
N LEU A 37 3.58 -7.87 1.25
CA LEU A 37 3.05 -8.03 2.59
C LEU A 37 1.79 -8.89 2.53
N GLY A 38 1.71 -9.89 3.38
CA GLY A 38 0.51 -10.71 3.52
C GLY A 38 -0.71 -9.86 3.91
N ALA A 39 -1.90 -10.36 3.59
CA ALA A 39 -3.16 -9.74 4.00
C ALA A 39 -3.30 -9.71 5.53
N GLY A 40 -4.06 -8.73 6.04
CA GLY A 40 -4.38 -8.60 7.46
C GLY A 40 -3.59 -7.52 8.18
N THR A 41 -3.92 -7.35 9.47
CA THR A 41 -3.43 -6.26 10.34
C THR A 41 -2.43 -6.73 11.40
N ALA A 42 -1.70 -7.82 11.11
CA ALA A 42 -0.64 -8.29 12.00
C ALA A 42 0.44 -7.21 12.19
N TYR A 43 1.02 -7.15 13.38
CA TYR A 43 2.04 -6.14 13.69
C TYR A 43 3.22 -6.14 12.71
N ASN A 44 3.63 -7.30 12.22
CA ASN A 44 4.70 -7.37 11.22
C ASN A 44 4.31 -6.69 9.92
N THR A 45 3.12 -7.00 9.40
CA THR A 45 2.57 -6.38 8.17
C THR A 45 2.50 -4.87 8.32
N LEU A 46 1.93 -4.37 9.43
CA LEU A 46 1.85 -2.93 9.71
C LEU A 46 3.24 -2.30 9.86
N ASP A 47 4.17 -2.96 10.55
CA ASP A 47 5.51 -2.43 10.77
C ASP A 47 6.27 -2.24 9.46
N PHE A 48 6.21 -3.22 8.54
CA PHE A 48 6.84 -3.09 7.23
C PHE A 48 6.13 -2.09 6.33
N PHE A 49 4.81 -2.01 6.42
CA PHE A 49 4.04 -1.03 5.64
C PHE A 49 4.36 0.42 6.04
N VAL A 50 4.41 0.72 7.35
CA VAL A 50 4.62 2.09 7.83
C VAL A 50 6.06 2.60 7.69
N ILE A 51 7.03 1.72 7.45
CA ILE A 51 8.42 2.10 7.21
C ILE A 51 8.76 2.26 5.74
N SER A 52 7.89 1.78 4.85
CA SER A 52 8.11 1.95 3.42
C SER A 52 7.99 3.43 3.03
N ASN A 53 8.78 3.86 2.07
CA ASN A 53 8.66 5.20 1.50
C ASN A 53 7.35 5.33 0.71
N GLU A 54 6.87 4.20 0.17
CA GLU A 54 5.71 4.11 -0.71
C GLU A 54 4.83 2.93 -0.30
N GLY A 55 3.79 3.19 0.47
CA GLY A 55 2.83 2.15 0.89
C GLY A 55 1.68 1.99 -0.10
N PHE A 56 1.54 0.81 -0.71
CA PHE A 56 0.44 0.50 -1.64
C PHE A 56 -0.62 -0.35 -0.99
N ILE A 57 -1.88 0.04 -1.18
CA ILE A 57 -3.06 -0.72 -0.79
C ILE A 57 -3.77 -1.15 -2.05
N VAL A 58 -3.81 -2.45 -2.29
CA VAL A 58 -4.55 -3.06 -3.39
C VAL A 58 -5.87 -3.55 -2.84
N CYS A 59 -6.97 -2.94 -3.31
CA CYS A 59 -8.30 -3.18 -2.79
C CYS A 59 -9.25 -3.58 -3.94
N ASN A 60 -10.07 -4.59 -3.72
CA ASN A 60 -11.15 -4.94 -4.64
C ASN A 60 -12.39 -4.05 -4.37
N PRO A 61 -13.33 -3.95 -5.32
CA PRO A 61 -14.51 -3.10 -5.16
C PRO A 61 -15.59 -3.68 -4.23
N GLU A 62 -15.44 -4.93 -3.78
CA GLU A 62 -16.40 -5.57 -2.88
C GLU A 62 -16.45 -4.83 -1.53
N PRO A 63 -17.65 -4.75 -0.88
CA PRO A 63 -17.80 -4.03 0.39
C PRO A 63 -16.84 -4.51 1.49
N GLN A 64 -16.67 -5.84 1.63
CA GLN A 64 -15.79 -6.40 2.64
C GLN A 64 -14.34 -6.00 2.41
N ALA A 65 -13.84 -6.05 1.17
CA ALA A 65 -12.48 -5.65 0.84
C ALA A 65 -12.21 -4.17 1.17
N LYS A 66 -13.20 -3.29 0.97
CA LYS A 66 -13.12 -1.87 1.36
C LYS A 66 -13.09 -1.69 2.89
N ILE A 67 -13.88 -2.46 3.63
CA ILE A 67 -13.85 -2.46 5.11
C ILE A 67 -12.49 -2.91 5.61
N ASP A 68 -11.94 -3.98 5.04
CA ASP A 68 -10.63 -4.51 5.42
C ASP A 68 -9.51 -3.53 5.09
N ALA A 69 -9.54 -2.90 3.91
CA ALA A 69 -8.60 -1.85 3.52
C ALA A 69 -8.68 -0.62 4.45
N TYR A 70 -9.90 -0.18 4.81
CA TYR A 70 -10.09 0.91 5.78
C TYR A 70 -9.52 0.54 7.14
N SER A 71 -9.82 -0.67 7.63
CA SER A 71 -9.31 -1.18 8.91
C SER A 71 -7.79 -1.27 8.91
N PHE A 72 -7.19 -1.65 7.79
CA PHE A 72 -5.75 -1.67 7.62
C PHE A 72 -5.14 -0.26 7.74
N VAL A 73 -5.68 0.73 7.03
CA VAL A 73 -5.20 2.12 7.12
C VAL A 73 -5.36 2.66 8.54
N LYS A 74 -6.51 2.41 9.18
CA LYS A 74 -6.77 2.78 10.56
C LYS A 74 -5.69 2.22 11.49
N ASN A 75 -5.43 0.91 11.42
CA ASN A 75 -4.41 0.27 12.24
C ASN A 75 -2.99 0.78 11.94
N ALA A 76 -2.68 1.09 10.68
CA ALA A 76 -1.40 1.71 10.31
C ALA A 76 -1.22 3.09 10.94
N VAL A 77 -2.28 3.92 10.99
CA VAL A 77 -2.27 5.22 11.69
C VAL A 77 -1.97 5.05 13.18
N TYR A 78 -2.70 4.17 13.86
CA TYR A 78 -2.43 3.88 15.28
C TYR A 78 -1.03 3.34 15.49
N ARG A 79 -0.56 2.47 14.60
CA ARG A 79 0.79 1.90 14.68
C ARG A 79 1.88 2.95 14.56
N ARG A 80 1.73 3.94 13.66
CA ARG A 80 2.65 5.09 13.54
C ARG A 80 2.71 5.89 14.82
N LEU A 81 1.56 6.24 15.39
CA LEU A 81 1.48 6.97 16.65
C LEU A 81 2.12 6.18 17.80
N LEU A 82 1.81 4.89 17.93
CA LEU A 82 2.38 4.04 18.97
C LEU A 82 3.89 3.83 18.81
N GLN A 83 4.42 3.75 17.59
CA GLN A 83 5.86 3.69 17.37
C GLN A 83 6.57 4.97 17.80
N ALA A 84 5.96 6.14 17.54
CA ALA A 84 6.55 7.43 17.87
C ALA A 84 6.46 7.79 19.36
N PHE A 85 5.37 7.38 20.02
CA PHE A 85 5.04 7.78 21.39
C PHE A 85 5.00 6.64 22.41
N GLY A 86 5.28 5.40 22.00
CA GLY A 86 5.14 4.22 22.85
C GLY A 86 6.03 4.18 24.10
N LYS A 87 7.04 5.07 24.20
CA LYS A 87 7.86 5.25 25.38
C LYS A 87 7.20 6.20 26.42
N ASN A 88 6.24 7.00 26.01
CA ASN A 88 5.44 7.85 26.89
C ASN A 88 4.17 7.08 27.28
N THR A 89 4.10 6.64 28.52
CA THR A 89 3.01 5.79 29.03
C THR A 89 1.65 6.47 28.88
N LEU A 90 1.55 7.76 29.20
CA LEU A 90 0.30 8.51 29.13
C LEU A 90 -0.22 8.62 27.69
N LEU A 91 0.64 8.97 26.73
CA LEU A 91 0.27 9.01 25.31
C LEU A 91 -0.09 7.65 24.75
N LYS A 92 0.66 6.62 25.13
CA LYS A 92 0.39 5.24 24.75
C LYS A 92 -1.02 4.83 25.20
N ASP A 93 -1.35 5.06 26.46
CA ASP A 93 -2.63 4.71 27.05
C ASP A 93 -3.77 5.52 26.40
N LEU A 94 -3.56 6.82 26.18
CA LEU A 94 -4.51 7.67 25.46
C LEU A 94 -4.82 7.12 24.05
N ILE A 95 -3.78 6.79 23.26
CA ILE A 95 -3.91 6.27 21.90
C ILE A 95 -4.65 4.92 21.91
N ILE A 96 -4.29 4.01 22.83
CA ILE A 96 -4.91 2.68 22.92
C ILE A 96 -6.38 2.81 23.34
N ASN A 97 -6.68 3.59 24.37
CA ASN A 97 -8.04 3.77 24.87
C ASN A 97 -8.94 4.42 23.81
N PHE A 98 -8.40 5.41 23.08
CA PHE A 98 -9.13 6.03 21.98
C PHE A 98 -9.43 5.02 20.86
N GLY A 99 -8.44 4.20 20.48
CA GLY A 99 -8.59 3.18 19.44
C GLY A 99 -9.57 2.07 19.78
N ASN A 100 -9.66 1.70 21.05
CA ASN A 100 -10.55 0.65 21.57
C ASN A 100 -11.98 1.11 21.81
N ASN A 101 -12.26 2.42 21.74
CA ASN A 101 -13.59 2.95 21.95
C ASN A 101 -14.50 2.72 20.73
N ALA A 102 -15.06 1.51 20.64
CA ALA A 102 -15.87 1.05 19.51
C ALA A 102 -17.25 1.71 19.43
N GLN A 103 -17.72 2.39 20.50
CA GLN A 103 -19.10 2.92 20.60
C GLN A 103 -19.30 4.25 19.85
N ARG A 104 -18.25 4.92 19.42
CA ARG A 104 -18.32 6.18 18.69
C ARG A 104 -17.51 6.07 17.39
N ALA A 105 -18.07 6.62 16.31
CA ALA A 105 -17.32 6.84 15.08
C ALA A 105 -16.31 7.99 15.27
N LEU A 106 -15.31 7.75 16.15
CA LEU A 106 -14.29 8.73 16.49
C LEU A 106 -13.37 8.98 15.31
N LYS A 107 -13.11 10.24 15.01
CA LYS A 107 -12.18 10.66 13.97
C LYS A 107 -10.79 10.80 14.56
N ILE A 108 -9.77 10.49 13.78
CA ILE A 108 -8.36 10.68 14.23
C ILE A 108 -8.08 12.15 14.59
N ARG A 109 -8.76 13.09 13.95
CA ARG A 109 -8.70 14.50 14.32
C ARG A 109 -9.05 14.74 15.80
N ASP A 110 -10.01 14.01 16.34
CA ASP A 110 -10.42 14.16 17.75
C ASP A 110 -9.31 13.66 18.69
N LEU A 111 -8.62 12.56 18.32
CA LEU A 111 -7.44 12.09 19.04
C LEU A 111 -6.28 13.11 18.99
N LEU A 112 -6.04 13.70 17.81
CA LEU A 112 -4.99 14.72 17.67
C LEU A 112 -5.27 15.95 18.52
N ASN A 113 -6.52 16.40 18.59
CA ASN A 113 -6.93 17.50 19.46
C ASN A 113 -6.75 17.14 20.95
N LEU A 114 -7.14 15.93 21.36
CA LEU A 114 -6.90 15.46 22.74
C LEU A 114 -5.42 15.42 23.09
N ILE A 115 -4.55 15.00 22.16
CA ILE A 115 -3.08 15.01 22.37
C ILE A 115 -2.59 16.44 22.53
N GLU A 116 -3.06 17.36 21.71
CA GLU A 116 -2.66 18.76 21.76
C GLU A 116 -3.15 19.45 23.04
N ASP A 117 -4.37 19.19 23.47
CA ASP A 117 -4.96 19.76 24.69
C ASP A 117 -4.27 19.26 25.98
N GLN A 118 -3.98 17.94 26.04
CA GLN A 118 -3.41 17.32 27.24
C GLN A 118 -1.87 17.36 27.27
N MET A 119 -1.23 17.38 26.11
CA MET A 119 0.23 17.32 25.96
C MET A 119 0.69 18.16 24.75
N PRO A 120 0.59 19.51 24.82
CA PRO A 120 0.84 20.43 23.70
C PRO A 120 2.20 20.21 23.03
N GLN A 121 3.22 19.83 23.80
CA GLN A 121 4.58 19.55 23.29
C GLN A 121 4.64 18.37 22.30
N HIS A 122 3.58 17.58 22.19
CA HIS A 122 3.50 16.41 21.29
C HIS A 122 2.49 16.62 20.16
N GLY A 123 1.66 17.67 20.19
CA GLY A 123 0.58 17.93 19.23
C GLY A 123 1.07 18.07 17.80
N GLU A 124 2.05 18.96 17.57
CA GLU A 124 2.64 19.16 16.23
C GLU A 124 3.21 17.87 15.67
N LYS A 125 4.03 17.17 16.44
CA LYS A 125 4.61 15.89 16.01
C LYS A 125 3.53 14.84 15.67
N ALA A 126 2.45 14.79 16.45
CA ALA A 126 1.36 13.85 16.17
C ALA A 126 0.64 14.20 14.86
N ARG A 127 0.41 15.48 14.58
CA ARG A 127 -0.16 15.94 13.30
C ARG A 127 0.74 15.62 12.13
N ASP A 128 2.04 15.89 12.24
CA ASP A 128 3.03 15.61 11.20
C ASP A 128 3.11 14.12 10.84
N LEU A 129 3.05 13.26 11.86
CA LEU A 129 3.02 11.82 11.64
C LEU A 129 1.83 11.38 10.79
N ILE A 130 0.67 12.00 10.94
CA ILE A 130 -0.52 11.66 10.16
C ILE A 130 -0.50 12.32 8.78
N THR A 131 -0.15 13.60 8.70
CA THR A 131 -0.14 14.34 7.41
C THR A 131 0.96 13.89 6.47
N SER A 132 2.08 13.39 7.00
CA SER A 132 3.16 12.78 6.20
C SER A 132 2.85 11.36 5.73
N PHE A 133 1.84 10.71 6.30
CA PHE A 133 1.43 9.36 5.89
C PHE A 133 0.48 9.43 4.70
N ARG A 134 0.98 9.12 3.51
CA ARG A 134 0.26 9.21 2.23
C ARG A 134 0.25 7.87 1.50
N PRO A 135 -0.53 6.89 1.99
CA PRO A 135 -0.64 5.61 1.31
C PRO A 135 -1.31 5.77 -0.05
N LYS A 136 -1.01 4.85 -0.95
CA LYS A 136 -1.51 4.85 -2.32
C LYS A 136 -2.52 3.73 -2.53
N LEU A 137 -3.61 4.03 -3.23
CA LEU A 137 -4.70 3.09 -3.50
C LEU A 137 -4.67 2.64 -4.95
N ILE A 138 -4.74 1.33 -5.14
CA ILE A 138 -4.99 0.68 -6.43
C ILE A 138 -6.29 -0.13 -6.29
N MET A 139 -7.29 0.19 -7.10
CA MET A 139 -8.50 -0.62 -7.17
C MET A 139 -8.30 -1.78 -8.14
N ASN A 140 -8.43 -3.01 -7.65
CA ASN A 140 -8.16 -4.22 -8.44
C ASN A 140 -9.46 -4.94 -8.82
N LYS A 141 -9.43 -5.72 -9.89
CA LYS A 141 -10.54 -6.56 -10.36
C LYS A 141 -11.84 -5.80 -10.64
N LEU A 142 -11.74 -4.59 -11.20
CA LEU A 142 -12.93 -3.82 -11.58
C LEU A 142 -13.66 -4.50 -12.75
N ARG A 143 -14.97 -4.65 -12.61
CA ARG A 143 -15.87 -5.23 -13.63
C ARG A 143 -16.79 -4.20 -14.29
N LYS A 144 -17.04 -3.06 -13.60
CA LYS A 144 -17.98 -2.03 -14.04
C LYS A 144 -17.39 -0.64 -13.84
N LYS A 145 -17.63 0.28 -14.77
CA LYS A 145 -17.18 1.66 -14.68
C LYS A 145 -17.72 2.39 -13.43
N SER A 146 -18.95 2.04 -12.98
CA SER A 146 -19.51 2.61 -11.76
C SER A 146 -18.68 2.35 -10.49
N GLN A 147 -17.86 1.30 -10.49
CA GLN A 147 -16.94 0.99 -9.38
C GLN A 147 -15.76 1.97 -9.28
N LEU A 148 -15.53 2.81 -10.29
CA LEU A 148 -14.50 3.86 -10.21
C LEU A 148 -14.87 4.93 -9.17
N GLU A 149 -16.16 5.23 -9.02
CA GLU A 149 -16.62 6.16 -8.00
C GLU A 149 -16.35 5.65 -6.57
N ASP A 150 -16.32 4.33 -6.39
CA ASP A 150 -16.01 3.72 -5.10
C ASP A 150 -14.60 4.07 -4.61
N ALA A 151 -13.63 4.23 -5.51
CA ALA A 151 -12.28 4.65 -5.14
C ALA A 151 -12.27 6.06 -4.55
N HIS A 152 -12.98 7.00 -5.18
CA HIS A 152 -13.09 8.38 -4.69
C HIS A 152 -13.85 8.46 -3.36
N ARG A 153 -14.94 7.71 -3.22
CA ARG A 153 -15.67 7.61 -1.95
C ARG A 153 -14.80 7.03 -0.85
N PHE A 154 -14.01 6.00 -1.17
CA PHE A 154 -13.11 5.37 -0.21
C PHE A 154 -12.01 6.33 0.25
N THR A 155 -11.32 7.01 -0.67
CA THR A 155 -10.28 8.00 -0.31
C THR A 155 -10.84 9.16 0.47
N TYR A 156 -12.07 9.61 0.16
CA TYR A 156 -12.78 10.62 0.93
C TYR A 156 -13.07 10.17 2.36
N LEU A 157 -13.56 8.94 2.56
CA LEU A 157 -13.82 8.38 3.90
C LEU A 157 -12.53 8.27 4.71
N VAL A 158 -11.45 7.80 4.12
CA VAL A 158 -10.14 7.72 4.77
C VAL A 158 -9.67 9.12 5.22
N LYS A 159 -9.80 10.13 4.36
CA LYS A 159 -9.46 11.52 4.72
C LYS A 159 -10.34 12.06 5.84
N GLU A 160 -11.65 11.86 5.76
CA GLU A 160 -12.62 12.41 6.71
C GLU A 160 -12.48 11.79 8.11
N TYR A 161 -12.28 10.48 8.21
CA TYR A 161 -12.24 9.79 9.51
C TYR A 161 -10.81 9.57 10.04
N LEU A 162 -9.85 9.36 9.16
CA LEU A 162 -8.47 9.05 9.57
C LEU A 162 -7.50 10.22 9.39
N SER A 163 -7.95 11.35 8.82
CA SER A 163 -7.12 12.52 8.50
C SER A 163 -5.91 12.19 7.61
N VAL A 164 -6.00 11.11 6.82
CA VAL A 164 -4.96 10.61 5.94
C VAL A 164 -5.29 10.95 4.50
N GLU A 165 -4.37 11.60 3.81
CA GLU A 165 -4.48 11.82 2.36
C GLU A 165 -4.00 10.58 1.61
N MET A 166 -4.94 9.82 1.05
CA MET A 166 -4.66 8.66 0.24
C MET A 166 -4.68 9.03 -1.24
N GLN A 167 -3.60 8.73 -1.96
CA GLN A 167 -3.52 8.96 -3.39
C GLN A 167 -4.15 7.80 -4.16
N TYR A 168 -5.17 8.05 -4.97
CA TYR A 168 -5.67 7.07 -5.93
C TYR A 168 -4.74 7.02 -7.14
N LEU A 169 -4.10 5.87 -7.38
CA LEU A 169 -3.18 5.68 -8.50
C LEU A 169 -3.86 5.19 -9.76
N GLY A 170 -4.92 4.44 -9.61
CA GLY A 170 -5.61 3.84 -10.75
C GLY A 170 -6.32 2.54 -10.40
N HIS A 171 -6.74 1.85 -11.44
CA HIS A 171 -7.45 0.59 -11.29
C HIS A 171 -6.92 -0.45 -12.28
N ILE A 172 -7.17 -1.69 -11.94
CA ILE A 172 -6.88 -2.85 -12.78
C ILE A 172 -8.20 -3.53 -13.09
N GLU A 173 -8.52 -3.67 -14.36
CA GLU A 173 -9.73 -4.35 -14.80
C GLU A 173 -9.67 -5.86 -14.51
N TYR A 174 -10.83 -6.47 -14.29
CA TYR A 174 -10.92 -7.92 -14.17
C TYR A 174 -10.79 -8.57 -15.57
N ASP A 175 -9.95 -9.59 -15.65
CA ASP A 175 -9.79 -10.42 -16.85
C ASP A 175 -9.52 -11.87 -16.44
N GLU A 176 -10.30 -12.81 -16.98
CA GLU A 176 -10.14 -14.25 -16.71
C GLU A 176 -8.78 -14.77 -17.17
N LYS A 177 -8.20 -14.20 -18.20
CA LYS A 177 -6.86 -14.55 -18.68
C LYS A 177 -5.75 -14.32 -17.63
N VAL A 178 -5.99 -13.43 -16.65
CA VAL A 178 -5.07 -13.27 -15.52
C VAL A 178 -5.09 -14.51 -14.63
N VAL A 179 -6.27 -15.10 -14.43
CA VAL A 179 -6.42 -16.35 -13.67
C VAL A 179 -5.67 -17.48 -14.38
N ASP A 180 -5.89 -17.63 -15.69
CA ASP A 180 -5.21 -18.64 -16.51
C ASP A 180 -3.69 -18.48 -16.48
N ALA A 181 -3.18 -17.25 -16.51
CA ALA A 181 -1.76 -16.96 -16.42
C ALA A 181 -1.18 -17.35 -15.05
N CYS A 182 -1.93 -17.05 -13.98
CA CYS A 182 -1.55 -17.45 -12.62
C CYS A 182 -1.50 -18.97 -12.46
N GLU A 183 -2.50 -19.70 -12.96
CA GLU A 183 -2.52 -21.16 -12.93
C GLU A 183 -1.33 -21.78 -13.68
N LYS A 184 -0.93 -21.15 -14.77
CA LYS A 184 0.22 -21.57 -15.59
C LYS A 184 1.54 -21.03 -15.07
N MET A 185 1.55 -20.29 -13.94
CA MET A 185 2.72 -19.60 -13.39
C MET A 185 3.44 -18.68 -14.40
N LYS A 186 2.69 -18.07 -15.32
CA LYS A 186 3.23 -17.17 -16.35
C LYS A 186 3.04 -15.71 -15.95
N PRO A 187 4.09 -14.87 -16.05
CA PRO A 187 3.95 -13.45 -15.84
C PRO A 187 3.00 -12.82 -16.88
N TYR A 188 1.82 -12.37 -16.41
CA TYR A 188 0.75 -11.90 -17.31
C TYR A 188 1.17 -10.75 -18.24
N LEU A 189 1.95 -9.79 -17.70
CA LEU A 189 2.45 -8.65 -18.49
C LEU A 189 3.32 -9.09 -19.67
N LEU A 190 4.12 -10.15 -19.49
CA LEU A 190 4.96 -10.70 -20.55
C LEU A 190 4.17 -11.55 -21.53
N ASP A 191 3.13 -12.22 -21.06
CA ASP A 191 2.25 -13.04 -21.92
C ASP A 191 1.28 -12.21 -22.77
N GLN A 192 0.71 -11.14 -22.15
CA GLN A 192 -0.33 -10.29 -22.74
C GLN A 192 0.00 -8.79 -22.61
N PRO A 193 1.13 -8.30 -23.20
CA PRO A 193 1.65 -6.94 -22.93
C PRO A 193 0.71 -5.81 -23.38
N THR A 194 -0.16 -6.04 -24.36
CA THR A 194 -1.09 -5.04 -24.93
C THR A 194 -2.52 -5.20 -24.45
N SER A 195 -2.77 -6.10 -23.51
CA SER A 195 -4.11 -6.31 -22.95
C SER A 195 -4.59 -5.10 -22.16
N LYS A 196 -5.90 -4.97 -21.93
CA LYS A 196 -6.49 -3.91 -21.11
C LYS A 196 -5.92 -3.92 -19.68
N VAL A 197 -5.69 -5.10 -19.12
CA VAL A 197 -5.09 -5.25 -17.78
C VAL A 197 -3.67 -4.73 -17.77
N SER A 198 -2.85 -5.11 -18.74
CA SER A 198 -1.47 -4.64 -18.87
C SER A 198 -1.43 -3.11 -19.02
N LEU A 199 -2.33 -2.56 -19.84
CA LEU A 199 -2.49 -1.11 -20.01
C LEU A 199 -2.90 -0.43 -18.70
N SER A 200 -3.78 -1.04 -17.91
CA SER A 200 -4.18 -0.52 -16.59
C SER A 200 -3.00 -0.50 -15.61
N ILE A 201 -2.17 -1.56 -15.61
CA ILE A 201 -0.97 -1.63 -14.78
C ILE A 201 0.04 -0.56 -15.19
N TYR A 202 0.27 -0.36 -16.50
CA TYR A 202 1.15 0.71 -16.98
C TYR A 202 0.66 2.11 -16.57
N ASN A 203 -0.65 2.36 -16.67
CA ASN A 203 -1.24 3.62 -16.21
C ASN A 203 -1.04 3.82 -14.70
N THR A 204 -1.15 2.76 -13.92
CA THR A 204 -0.93 2.80 -12.47
C THR A 204 0.53 3.14 -12.16
N LEU A 205 1.49 2.48 -12.82
CA LEU A 205 2.92 2.78 -12.69
C LEU A 205 3.24 4.22 -13.09
N PHE A 206 2.60 4.69 -14.16
CA PHE A 206 2.72 6.05 -14.63
C PHE A 206 2.27 7.07 -13.57
N ASN A 207 1.12 6.83 -12.93
CA ASN A 207 0.58 7.67 -11.87
C ASN A 207 1.39 7.60 -10.57
N MET A 208 2.20 6.58 -10.37
CA MET A 208 3.16 6.50 -9.26
C MET A 208 4.28 7.52 -9.35
N GLY A 209 4.47 8.13 -10.51
CA GLY A 209 5.60 9.02 -10.72
C GLY A 209 6.94 8.29 -10.70
N ILE A 210 6.94 6.98 -10.96
CA ILE A 210 8.17 6.26 -11.30
C ILE A 210 8.65 6.89 -12.60
N ARG A 211 9.37 7.96 -12.42
CA ARG A 211 9.97 8.72 -13.49
C ARG A 211 11.31 8.09 -13.77
N ASP A 212 11.44 7.38 -14.85
CA ASP A 212 12.69 7.53 -15.56
C ASP A 212 12.88 9.05 -15.76
N ARG A 213 13.95 9.63 -15.23
CA ARG A 213 14.22 11.07 -15.28
C ARG A 213 14.20 11.63 -16.71
N GLN A 214 14.09 10.77 -17.73
CA GLN A 214 14.06 11.08 -19.16
C GLN A 214 12.69 10.91 -19.82
N LEU A 215 11.70 10.26 -19.17
CA LEU A 215 10.38 10.04 -19.76
C LEU A 215 9.42 11.14 -19.33
N ARG A 216 9.22 12.14 -20.20
CA ARG A 216 8.10 13.07 -20.11
C ARG A 216 6.80 12.32 -20.37
N TYR A 217 5.77 12.62 -19.56
CA TYR A 217 4.44 12.03 -19.57
C TYR A 217 3.65 12.42 -20.84
N ASP A 218 3.85 11.70 -21.91
CA ASP A 218 3.07 11.84 -23.14
C ASP A 218 2.70 10.48 -23.72
N LYS A 219 1.82 10.45 -24.70
CA LYS A 219 1.46 9.24 -25.45
C LYS A 219 2.69 8.50 -26.01
N LYS A 220 3.80 9.19 -26.20
CA LYS A 220 5.04 8.67 -26.76
C LYS A 220 5.81 7.83 -25.72
N SER A 221 5.83 8.26 -24.46
CA SER A 221 6.43 7.54 -23.34
C SER A 221 5.69 6.26 -23.04
N TYR A 222 4.35 6.31 -23.06
CA TYR A 222 3.48 5.15 -22.96
C TYR A 222 3.76 4.11 -24.06
N LYS A 223 3.87 4.56 -25.32
CA LYS A 223 4.19 3.71 -26.46
C LYS A 223 5.58 3.06 -26.32
N LYS A 224 6.58 3.79 -25.82
CA LYS A 224 7.92 3.24 -25.56
C LYS A 224 7.90 2.16 -24.47
N MET A 225 7.18 2.40 -23.38
CA MET A 225 7.08 1.41 -22.29
C MET A 225 6.38 0.14 -22.75
N SER A 226 5.29 0.25 -23.51
CA SER A 226 4.61 -0.88 -24.14
C SER A 226 5.54 -1.65 -25.10
N GLN A 227 6.33 -0.93 -25.91
CA GLN A 227 7.28 -1.55 -26.84
C GLN A 227 8.44 -2.26 -26.10
N SER A 228 8.93 -1.71 -24.99
CA SER A 228 9.97 -2.38 -24.17
C SER A 228 9.44 -3.68 -23.58
N VAL A 229 8.21 -3.69 -23.05
CA VAL A 229 7.60 -4.90 -22.52
C VAL A 229 7.28 -5.92 -23.62
N GLU A 230 6.88 -5.46 -24.81
CA GLU A 230 6.72 -6.36 -25.97
C GLU A 230 8.04 -7.03 -26.38
N LEU A 231 9.14 -6.29 -26.31
CA LEU A 231 10.47 -6.84 -26.61
C LEU A 231 10.88 -7.87 -25.57
N GLU A 232 10.74 -7.54 -24.28
CA GLU A 232 11.02 -8.48 -23.18
C GLU A 232 10.12 -9.71 -23.24
N SER A 233 8.84 -9.54 -23.60
CA SER A 233 7.90 -10.64 -23.83
C SER A 233 8.38 -11.59 -24.92
N LYS A 234 8.92 -11.07 -26.05
CA LYS A 234 9.46 -11.92 -27.11
C LYS A 234 10.67 -12.71 -26.64
N ILE A 235 11.62 -12.04 -25.97
CA ILE A 235 12.81 -12.68 -25.42
C ILE A 235 12.43 -13.78 -24.40
N TRP A 236 11.43 -13.49 -23.55
CA TRP A 236 10.95 -14.47 -22.57
C TRP A 236 10.30 -15.70 -23.25
N LYS A 237 9.50 -15.49 -24.30
CA LYS A 237 8.83 -16.59 -25.05
C LYS A 237 9.84 -17.45 -25.81
N GLU A 238 10.93 -16.86 -26.29
CA GLU A 238 12.01 -17.58 -26.96
C GLU A 238 12.87 -18.42 -26.01
N ASN A 239 12.98 -18.00 -24.74
CA ASN A 239 13.82 -18.66 -23.73
C ASN A 239 13.03 -19.55 -22.76
N THR A 240 11.73 -19.66 -22.90
CA THR A 240 10.89 -20.51 -22.03
C THR A 240 10.41 -21.73 -22.82
N PRO A 241 10.72 -22.96 -22.37
CA PRO A 241 10.36 -24.21 -23.06
C PRO A 241 8.84 -24.44 -23.13
#